data_15b8088d8393c31186a0f74d0a4e1fda
#
_entry.id   15b8088d8393c31186a0f74d0a4e1fda
#
_cell.length_a   1.000
_cell.length_b   1.000
_cell.length_c   1.000
_cell.angle_alpha   90.00
_cell.angle_beta   90.00
_cell.angle_gamma   90.00
#
_symmetry.space_group_name_H-M   'P 1'
#
loop_
_entity.id
_entity.type
_entity.pdbx_description
1 polymer ?
#
loop_
_entity_poly.entity_id
_entity_poly.type
_entity_poly.pdbx_seq_one_letter_code
_entity_poly.pdbx_strand_id
1 'polypeptide(L)'
;DPAQRPVLRELYRLRDAEAQRLNRPPFKVMPDSALIAIARAAPRTQAELEALPGVPPAIARRYGRLILTAVRRGLKQPPLMLEHHPRDEAREARYEALRAWRNARAAERGVEGDVVVPNSVLRALAAAAPRDPASLSAMGLLGPWKLETYGAEILDVLRRLP
;
A
#
# COMPACT_ATOMS: atom_id res chain seq x y z
N ASP A 1 0.14 -16.41 -3.10
CA ASP A 1 0.16 -17.19 -4.33
C ASP A 1 -0.70 -16.49 -5.39
N PRO A 2 -0.19 -16.31 -6.63
CA PRO A 2 -0.93 -15.68 -7.72
C PRO A 2 -2.26 -16.34 -8.06
N ALA A 3 -2.37 -17.66 -7.88
CA ALA A 3 -3.58 -18.42 -8.13
C ALA A 3 -4.69 -18.18 -7.08
N GLN A 4 -4.31 -17.82 -5.86
CA GLN A 4 -5.24 -17.55 -4.76
C GLN A 4 -5.80 -16.11 -4.79
N ARG A 5 -5.11 -15.19 -5.46
CA ARG A 5 -5.49 -13.77 -5.50
C ARG A 5 -6.84 -13.50 -6.16
N PRO A 6 -7.21 -14.15 -7.28
CA PRO A 6 -8.56 -13.99 -7.84
C PRO A 6 -9.65 -14.45 -6.88
N VAL A 7 -9.43 -15.55 -6.16
CA VAL A 7 -10.37 -16.05 -5.15
C VAL A 7 -10.52 -15.02 -4.02
N LEU A 8 -9.40 -14.53 -3.49
CA LEU A 8 -9.41 -13.52 -2.44
C LEU A 8 -10.14 -12.25 -2.90
N ARG A 9 -9.94 -11.80 -4.14
CA ARG A 9 -10.62 -10.63 -4.71
C ARG A 9 -12.14 -10.82 -4.75
N GLU A 10 -12.62 -11.98 -5.16
CA GLU A 10 -14.05 -12.28 -5.18
C GLU A 10 -14.66 -12.34 -3.77
N LEU A 11 -13.91 -12.85 -2.80
CA LEU A 11 -14.30 -12.86 -1.39
C LEU A 11 -14.37 -11.45 -0.79
N TYR A 12 -13.42 -10.56 -1.12
CA TYR A 12 -13.49 -9.14 -0.73
C TYR A 12 -14.73 -8.46 -1.29
N ARG A 13 -15.03 -8.67 -2.60
CA ARG A 13 -16.23 -8.11 -3.22
C ARG A 13 -17.51 -8.60 -2.57
N LEU A 14 -17.58 -9.89 -2.25
CA LEU A 14 -18.70 -10.48 -1.51
C LEU A 14 -18.86 -9.81 -0.15
N ARG A 15 -17.77 -9.71 0.62
CA ARG A 15 -17.79 -9.09 1.95
C ARG A 15 -18.25 -7.64 1.90
N ASP A 16 -17.72 -6.86 0.96
CA ASP A 16 -18.06 -5.44 0.83
C ASP A 16 -19.54 -5.25 0.43
N ALA A 17 -20.06 -6.07 -0.46
CA ALA A 17 -21.48 -6.05 -0.84
C ALA A 17 -22.38 -6.38 0.36
N GLU A 18 -22.05 -7.40 1.15
CA GLU A 18 -22.80 -7.77 2.35
C GLU A 18 -22.68 -6.72 3.46
N ALA A 19 -21.51 -6.10 3.60
CA ALA A 19 -21.29 -5.00 4.55
C ALA A 19 -22.15 -3.78 4.24
N GLN A 20 -22.21 -3.41 2.96
CA GLN A 20 -23.08 -2.32 2.47
C GLN A 20 -24.56 -2.67 2.70
N ARG A 21 -24.99 -3.87 2.31
CA ARG A 21 -26.39 -4.34 2.49
C ARG A 21 -26.83 -4.31 3.95
N LEU A 22 -25.91 -4.63 4.89
CA LEU A 22 -26.17 -4.69 6.32
C LEU A 22 -25.88 -3.37 7.06
N ASN A 23 -25.36 -2.37 6.36
CA ASN A 23 -24.84 -1.12 6.94
C ASN A 23 -23.88 -1.38 8.11
N ARG A 24 -22.89 -2.25 7.90
CA ARG A 24 -21.92 -2.67 8.91
C ARG A 24 -20.49 -2.59 8.36
N PRO A 25 -19.50 -2.36 9.23
CA PRO A 25 -18.09 -2.45 8.83
C PRO A 25 -17.76 -3.84 8.26
N PRO A 26 -16.96 -3.93 7.17
CA PRO A 26 -16.65 -5.21 6.51
C PRO A 26 -16.08 -6.29 7.44
N PHE A 27 -15.19 -5.91 8.35
CA PHE A 27 -14.59 -6.87 9.30
C PHE A 27 -15.60 -7.50 10.28
N LYS A 28 -16.74 -6.84 10.53
CA LYS A 28 -17.84 -7.40 11.33
C LYS A 28 -18.70 -8.40 10.56
N VAL A 29 -18.66 -8.37 9.23
CA VAL A 29 -19.32 -9.36 8.37
C VAL A 29 -18.44 -10.60 8.24
N MET A 30 -17.17 -10.40 7.93
CA MET A 30 -16.19 -11.47 7.76
C MET A 30 -14.76 -10.94 8.05
N PRO A 31 -14.04 -11.49 9.03
CA PRO A 31 -12.69 -11.05 9.35
C PRO A 31 -11.70 -11.42 8.25
N ASP A 32 -10.63 -10.66 8.11
CA ASP A 32 -9.59 -10.88 7.09
C ASP A 32 -8.95 -12.27 7.20
N SER A 33 -8.77 -12.77 8.42
CA SER A 33 -8.25 -14.12 8.66
C SER A 33 -9.10 -15.21 8.01
N ALA A 34 -10.43 -15.08 8.07
CA ALA A 34 -11.34 -16.03 7.42
C ALA A 34 -11.26 -15.93 5.89
N LEU A 35 -11.19 -14.72 5.32
CA LEU A 35 -11.00 -14.53 3.87
C LEU A 35 -9.72 -15.18 3.37
N ILE A 36 -8.63 -15.00 4.12
CA ILE A 36 -7.32 -15.57 3.77
C ILE A 36 -7.36 -17.11 3.88
N ALA A 37 -7.95 -17.64 4.93
CA ALA A 37 -8.10 -19.09 5.11
C ALA A 37 -8.90 -19.72 3.96
N ILE A 38 -10.04 -19.13 3.61
CA ILE A 38 -10.89 -19.57 2.50
C ILE A 38 -10.16 -19.48 1.16
N ALA A 39 -9.46 -18.36 0.89
CA ALA A 39 -8.75 -18.18 -0.36
C ALA A 39 -7.59 -19.18 -0.53
N ARG A 40 -6.92 -19.54 0.56
CA ARG A 40 -5.82 -20.54 0.56
C ARG A 40 -6.34 -21.95 0.32
N ALA A 41 -7.41 -22.33 0.99
CA ALA A 41 -7.96 -23.69 0.92
C ALA A 41 -8.87 -23.89 -0.30
N ALA A 42 -9.48 -22.83 -0.82
CA ALA A 42 -10.40 -22.83 -1.95
C ALA A 42 -11.48 -23.94 -1.85
N PRO A 43 -12.27 -24.00 -0.76
CA PRO A 43 -13.23 -25.08 -0.51
C PRO A 43 -14.28 -25.17 -1.63
N ARG A 44 -14.67 -26.37 -1.98
CA ARG A 44 -15.65 -26.64 -3.04
C ARG A 44 -17.02 -27.05 -2.50
N THR A 45 -17.06 -27.52 -1.25
CA THR A 45 -18.27 -27.99 -0.58
C THR A 45 -18.52 -27.24 0.73
N GLN A 46 -19.77 -27.28 1.20
CA GLN A 46 -20.14 -26.69 2.48
C GLN A 46 -19.39 -27.38 3.64
N ALA A 47 -19.24 -28.69 3.59
CA ALA A 47 -18.54 -29.46 4.61
C ALA A 47 -17.05 -29.06 4.70
N GLU A 48 -16.38 -28.89 3.55
CA GLU A 48 -15.00 -28.41 3.51
C GLU A 48 -14.89 -27.00 4.12
N LEU A 49 -15.82 -26.09 3.80
CA LEU A 49 -15.83 -24.73 4.33
C LEU A 49 -16.02 -24.72 5.86
N GLU A 50 -16.91 -25.54 6.38
CA GLU A 50 -17.18 -25.65 7.82
C GLU A 50 -16.03 -26.29 8.61
N ALA A 51 -15.25 -27.16 7.96
CA ALA A 51 -14.07 -27.78 8.54
C ALA A 51 -12.82 -26.90 8.55
N LEU A 52 -12.85 -25.72 7.87
CA LEU A 52 -11.67 -24.86 7.75
C LEU A 52 -11.30 -24.18 9.07
N PRO A 53 -10.07 -24.38 9.57
CA PRO A 53 -9.55 -23.63 10.70
C PRO A 53 -9.51 -22.13 10.36
N GLY A 54 -9.95 -21.30 11.31
CA GLY A 54 -9.97 -19.83 11.13
C GLY A 54 -11.23 -19.28 10.46
N VAL A 55 -12.16 -20.14 10.05
CA VAL A 55 -13.49 -19.74 9.57
C VAL A 55 -14.52 -19.98 10.67
N PRO A 56 -15.13 -18.92 11.24
CA PRO A 56 -16.16 -19.10 12.27
C PRO A 56 -17.36 -19.89 11.72
N PRO A 57 -17.88 -20.89 12.45
CA PRO A 57 -19.02 -21.70 12.00
C PRO A 57 -20.26 -20.89 11.62
N ALA A 58 -20.50 -19.78 12.32
CA ALA A 58 -21.60 -18.86 12.02
C ALA A 58 -21.45 -18.22 10.62
N ILE A 59 -20.23 -17.89 10.19
CA ILE A 59 -19.93 -17.34 8.87
C ILE A 59 -20.13 -18.42 7.79
N ALA A 60 -19.60 -19.62 8.02
CA ALA A 60 -19.74 -20.73 7.08
C ALA A 60 -21.23 -21.08 6.86
N ARG A 61 -22.05 -21.14 7.92
CA ARG A 61 -23.49 -21.38 7.81
C ARG A 61 -24.24 -20.24 7.13
N ARG A 62 -23.96 -18.98 7.52
CA ARG A 62 -24.71 -17.82 7.03
C ARG A 62 -24.37 -17.46 5.59
N TYR A 63 -23.11 -17.52 5.23
CA TYR A 63 -22.61 -17.04 3.93
C TYR A 63 -22.08 -18.15 3.02
N GLY A 64 -22.18 -19.43 3.43
CA GLY A 64 -21.53 -20.55 2.76
C GLY A 64 -21.81 -20.62 1.26
N ARG A 65 -23.08 -20.53 0.83
CA ARG A 65 -23.44 -20.54 -0.60
C ARG A 65 -22.79 -19.39 -1.39
N LEU A 66 -22.74 -18.20 -0.80
CA LEU A 66 -22.14 -17.03 -1.41
C LEU A 66 -20.61 -17.16 -1.49
N ILE A 67 -19.99 -17.65 -0.40
CA ILE A 67 -18.56 -17.94 -0.32
C ILE A 67 -18.16 -18.97 -1.39
N LEU A 68 -18.83 -20.09 -1.47
CA LEU A 68 -18.57 -21.13 -2.47
C LEU A 68 -18.75 -20.64 -3.91
N THR A 69 -19.69 -19.72 -4.11
CA THR A 69 -19.88 -19.08 -5.42
C THR A 69 -18.72 -18.14 -5.74
N ALA A 70 -18.26 -17.33 -4.78
CA ALA A 70 -17.10 -16.44 -4.93
C ALA A 70 -15.81 -17.24 -5.20
N VAL A 71 -15.59 -18.34 -4.46
CA VAL A 71 -14.46 -19.26 -4.70
C VAL A 71 -14.48 -19.81 -6.13
N ARG A 72 -15.62 -20.34 -6.57
CA ARG A 72 -15.77 -20.86 -7.95
C ARG A 72 -15.51 -19.80 -9.02
N ARG A 73 -15.98 -18.57 -8.82
CA ARG A 73 -15.70 -17.45 -9.73
C ARG A 73 -14.21 -17.11 -9.76
N GLY A 74 -13.59 -17.03 -8.60
CA GLY A 74 -12.15 -16.75 -8.50
C GLY A 74 -11.28 -17.81 -9.16
N LEU A 75 -11.61 -19.09 -8.97
CA LEU A 75 -10.88 -20.21 -9.59
C LEU A 75 -10.97 -20.26 -11.13
N LYS A 76 -12.00 -19.65 -11.72
CA LYS A 76 -12.15 -19.54 -13.18
C LYS A 76 -11.36 -18.38 -13.79
N GLN A 77 -10.81 -17.49 -12.97
CA GLN A 77 -10.07 -16.32 -13.46
C GLN A 77 -8.58 -16.65 -13.62
N PRO A 78 -7.88 -16.00 -14.54
CA PRO A 78 -6.44 -16.16 -14.65
C PRO A 78 -5.74 -15.71 -13.37
N PRO A 79 -4.58 -16.31 -13.04
CA PRO A 79 -3.78 -15.88 -11.90
C PRO A 79 -3.50 -14.38 -11.94
N LEU A 80 -3.76 -13.69 -10.83
CA LEU A 80 -3.42 -12.27 -10.71
C LEU A 80 -1.95 -12.12 -10.39
N MET A 81 -1.18 -11.82 -11.43
CA MET A 81 0.18 -11.33 -11.25
C MET A 81 0.09 -9.91 -10.71
N LEU A 82 0.61 -9.66 -9.51
CA LEU A 82 0.91 -8.29 -9.12
C LEU A 82 2.11 -7.88 -9.95
N GLU A 83 1.98 -6.79 -10.69
CA GLU A 83 3.17 -6.15 -11.25
C GLU A 83 4.10 -5.86 -10.08
N HIS A 84 5.14 -6.65 -9.98
CA HIS A 84 6.23 -6.36 -9.08
C HIS A 84 7.01 -5.23 -9.74
N HIS A 85 6.64 -3.98 -9.41
CA HIS A 85 7.53 -2.88 -9.71
C HIS A 85 8.81 -3.16 -8.89
N PRO A 86 9.94 -3.45 -9.54
CA PRO A 86 11.19 -3.59 -8.82
C PRO A 86 11.33 -2.33 -7.95
N ARG A 87 11.70 -2.52 -6.70
CA ARG A 87 12.01 -1.37 -5.84
C ARG A 87 13.03 -0.56 -6.58
N ASP A 88 12.69 0.69 -6.84
CA ASP A 88 13.67 1.65 -7.36
C ASP A 88 14.63 1.95 -6.21
N GLU A 89 15.66 1.12 -6.10
CA GLU A 89 16.68 1.20 -5.04
C GLU A 89 17.35 2.57 -5.05
N ALA A 90 17.55 3.16 -6.21
CA ALA A 90 18.12 4.48 -6.34
C ALA A 90 17.16 5.55 -5.77
N ARG A 91 15.87 5.44 -6.06
CA ARG A 91 14.84 6.32 -5.47
C ARG A 91 14.75 6.16 -3.96
N GLU A 92 14.81 4.93 -3.45
CA GLU A 92 14.76 4.68 -2.01
C GLU A 92 16.00 5.25 -1.32
N ALA A 93 17.18 5.04 -1.88
CA ALA A 93 18.43 5.61 -1.37
C ALA A 93 18.37 7.15 -1.35
N ARG A 94 17.86 7.79 -2.41
CA ARG A 94 17.65 9.24 -2.44
C ARG A 94 16.68 9.71 -1.37
N TYR A 95 15.57 8.99 -1.18
CA TYR A 95 14.59 9.34 -0.15
C TYR A 95 15.18 9.25 1.27
N GLU A 96 15.90 8.18 1.60
CA GLU A 96 16.52 8.03 2.92
C GLU A 96 17.61 9.08 3.18
N ALA A 97 18.42 9.43 2.16
CA ALA A 97 19.41 10.48 2.30
C ALA A 97 18.78 11.87 2.51
N LEU A 98 17.73 12.20 1.77
CA LEU A 98 16.97 13.44 1.96
C LEU A 98 16.30 13.48 3.34
N ARG A 99 15.79 12.36 3.81
CA ARG A 99 15.19 12.24 5.14
C ARG A 99 16.22 12.44 6.25
N ALA A 100 17.40 11.86 6.13
CA ALA A 100 18.50 12.05 7.08
C ALA A 100 18.95 13.52 7.12
N TRP A 101 19.13 14.15 5.96
CA TRP A 101 19.42 15.57 5.85
C TRP A 101 18.36 16.43 6.54
N ARG A 102 17.07 16.20 6.22
CA ARG A 102 15.96 16.95 6.83
C ARG A 102 15.94 16.84 8.35
N ASN A 103 16.15 15.63 8.88
CA ASN A 103 16.14 15.39 10.31
C ASN A 103 17.28 16.12 11.01
N ALA A 104 18.46 16.19 10.39
CA ALA A 104 19.59 16.97 10.90
C ALA A 104 19.24 18.48 10.96
N ARG A 105 18.66 19.03 9.87
CA ARG A 105 18.22 20.45 9.84
C ARG A 105 17.09 20.74 10.83
N ALA A 106 16.18 19.83 11.03
CA ALA A 106 15.10 19.96 12.00
C ALA A 106 15.66 20.00 13.44
N ALA A 107 16.61 19.12 13.75
CA ALA A 107 17.29 19.10 15.06
C ALA A 107 18.08 20.40 15.34
N GLU A 108 18.86 20.89 14.36
CA GLU A 108 19.61 22.17 14.48
C GLU A 108 18.68 23.37 14.76
N ARG A 109 17.49 23.35 14.20
CA ARG A 109 16.52 24.45 14.34
C ARG A 109 15.55 24.26 15.50
N GLY A 110 15.56 23.10 16.16
CA GLY A 110 14.60 22.78 17.22
C GLY A 110 13.15 22.71 16.75
N VAL A 111 12.90 22.24 15.49
CA VAL A 111 11.56 22.14 14.90
C VAL A 111 11.29 20.72 14.41
N GLU A 112 10.01 20.42 14.15
CA GLU A 112 9.59 19.17 13.51
C GLU A 112 10.07 19.07 12.06
N GLY A 113 10.37 17.85 11.60
CA GLY A 113 10.89 17.61 10.24
C GLY A 113 9.97 18.16 9.14
N ASP A 114 8.67 18.04 9.31
CA ASP A 114 7.68 18.51 8.32
C ASP A 114 7.66 20.07 8.17
N VAL A 115 8.10 20.78 9.19
CA VAL A 115 8.31 22.24 9.10
C VAL A 115 9.46 22.57 8.15
N VAL A 116 10.53 21.77 8.15
CA VAL A 116 11.64 21.93 7.22
C VAL A 116 11.19 21.56 5.80
N VAL A 117 10.83 20.28 5.58
CA VAL A 117 10.30 19.77 4.31
C VAL A 117 9.34 18.60 4.58
N PRO A 118 8.09 18.65 4.09
CA PRO A 118 7.13 17.56 4.26
C PRO A 118 7.56 16.25 3.58
N ASN A 119 7.12 15.12 4.11
CA ASN A 119 7.42 13.80 3.55
C ASN A 119 7.00 13.64 2.09
N SER A 120 5.87 14.22 1.69
CA SER A 120 5.39 14.21 0.29
C SER A 120 6.38 14.87 -0.66
N VAL A 121 6.98 15.99 -0.24
CA VAL A 121 7.99 16.70 -1.01
C VAL A 121 9.28 15.91 -1.11
N LEU A 122 9.75 15.27 -0.01
CA LEU A 122 10.92 14.40 -0.05
C LEU A 122 10.73 13.22 -1.03
N ARG A 123 9.55 12.62 -1.06
CA ARG A 123 9.23 11.54 -2.01
C ARG A 123 9.25 12.02 -3.45
N ALA A 124 8.70 13.20 -3.72
CA ALA A 124 8.69 13.79 -5.06
C ALA A 124 10.11 14.17 -5.52
N LEU A 125 10.94 14.74 -4.64
CA LEU A 125 12.35 15.04 -4.91
C LEU A 125 13.16 13.76 -5.19
N ALA A 126 12.96 12.70 -4.41
CA ALA A 126 13.62 11.42 -4.60
C ALA A 126 13.22 10.75 -5.93
N ALA A 127 11.99 10.94 -6.37
CA ALA A 127 11.49 10.39 -7.63
C ALA A 127 12.01 11.17 -8.84
N ALA A 128 11.96 12.52 -8.79
CA ALA A 128 12.38 13.39 -9.89
C ALA A 128 13.90 13.57 -9.99
N ALA A 129 14.62 13.44 -8.86
CA ALA A 129 16.07 13.59 -8.75
C ALA A 129 16.63 14.82 -9.49
N PRO A 130 16.16 16.06 -9.20
CA PRO A 130 16.65 17.26 -9.89
C PRO A 130 18.16 17.42 -9.66
N ARG A 131 18.88 17.87 -10.69
CA ARG A 131 20.36 18.00 -10.67
C ARG A 131 20.86 19.43 -10.63
N ASP A 132 20.00 20.38 -10.90
CA ASP A 132 20.32 21.81 -10.98
C ASP A 132 19.21 22.67 -10.35
N PRO A 133 19.51 23.94 -9.99
CA PRO A 133 18.56 24.85 -9.37
C PRO A 133 17.31 25.12 -10.20
N ALA A 134 17.44 25.15 -11.53
CA ALA A 134 16.31 25.44 -12.42
C ALA A 134 15.30 24.28 -12.41
N SER A 135 15.78 23.03 -12.52
CA SER A 135 14.92 21.84 -12.44
C SER A 135 14.27 21.70 -11.06
N LEU A 136 14.98 21.99 -9.97
CA LEU A 136 14.43 21.99 -8.62
C LEU A 136 13.31 23.04 -8.47
N SER A 137 13.56 24.26 -8.93
CA SER A 137 12.58 25.36 -8.88
C SER A 137 11.35 25.07 -9.73
N ALA A 138 11.53 24.50 -10.92
CA ALA A 138 10.45 24.16 -11.85
C ALA A 138 9.45 23.13 -11.28
N MET A 139 9.86 22.32 -10.27
CA MET A 139 8.95 21.39 -9.60
C MET A 139 7.85 22.09 -8.79
N GLY A 140 8.03 23.35 -8.40
CA GLY A 140 7.04 24.11 -7.62
C GLY A 140 6.71 23.54 -6.23
N LEU A 141 7.54 22.64 -5.71
CA LEU A 141 7.30 21.94 -4.44
C LEU A 141 7.78 22.72 -3.20
N LEU A 142 8.72 23.62 -3.40
CA LEU A 142 9.33 24.45 -2.36
C LEU A 142 9.00 25.91 -2.63
N GLY A 143 8.54 26.62 -1.60
CA GLY A 143 8.38 28.07 -1.69
C GLY A 143 9.72 28.79 -1.83
N PRO A 144 9.72 30.07 -2.27
CA PRO A 144 10.95 30.84 -2.54
C PRO A 144 11.97 30.80 -1.40
N TRP A 145 11.52 31.02 -0.20
CA TRP A 145 12.39 30.99 1.00
C TRP A 145 13.06 29.62 1.20
N LYS A 146 12.31 28.51 1.05
CA LYS A 146 12.88 27.16 1.20
C LYS A 146 13.85 26.81 0.05
N LEU A 147 13.60 27.29 -1.15
CA LEU A 147 14.52 27.14 -2.28
C LEU A 147 15.83 27.88 -2.04
N GLU A 148 15.76 29.10 -1.55
CA GLU A 148 16.95 29.90 -1.21
C GLU A 148 17.73 29.28 -0.06
N THR A 149 17.02 28.85 1.00
CA THR A 149 17.64 28.34 2.23
C THR A 149 18.20 26.92 2.09
N TYR A 150 17.45 26.02 1.40
CA TYR A 150 17.74 24.59 1.37
C TYR A 150 18.06 24.03 -0.01
N GLY A 151 17.83 24.79 -1.07
CA GLY A 151 17.94 24.28 -2.44
C GLY A 151 19.33 23.72 -2.77
N ALA A 152 20.39 24.43 -2.38
CA ALA A 152 21.76 23.98 -2.60
C ALA A 152 22.07 22.66 -1.87
N GLU A 153 21.65 22.54 -0.61
CA GLU A 153 21.87 21.33 0.19
C GLU A 153 21.09 20.13 -0.35
N ILE A 154 19.83 20.33 -0.74
CA ILE A 154 18.99 19.29 -1.36
C ILE A 154 19.67 18.77 -2.63
N LEU A 155 20.16 19.65 -3.49
CA LEU A 155 20.88 19.28 -4.71
C LEU A 155 22.17 18.51 -4.40
N ASP A 156 22.92 18.94 -3.38
CA ASP A 156 24.14 18.25 -2.97
C ASP A 156 23.86 16.83 -2.47
N VAL A 157 22.79 16.63 -1.71
CA VAL A 157 22.36 15.28 -1.28
C VAL A 157 22.02 14.42 -2.49
N LEU A 158 21.25 14.94 -3.45
CA LEU A 158 20.82 14.19 -4.63
C LEU A 158 21.97 13.90 -5.61
N ARG A 159 22.96 14.78 -5.73
CA ARG A 159 24.11 14.59 -6.63
C ARG A 159 25.06 13.47 -6.19
N ARG A 160 25.10 13.17 -4.90
CA ARG A 160 25.95 12.10 -4.32
C ARG A 160 25.41 10.69 -4.57
N LEU A 161 24.20 10.60 -5.11
CA LEU A 161 23.48 9.34 -5.30
C LEU A 161 23.14 9.13 -6.79
N PRO A 162 23.06 7.86 -7.23
CA PRO A 162 22.71 7.52 -8.59
C PRO A 162 21.28 7.94 -8.97
#